data_7d675104ec113fc4fbf6ec3792627d9e
#
_entry.id   7d675104ec113fc4fbf6ec3792627d9e
#
_cell.length_a   1.000
_cell.length_b   1.000
_cell.length_c   1.000
_cell.angle_alpha   90.00
_cell.angle_beta   90.00
_cell.angle_gamma   90.00
#
_symmetry.space_group_name_H-M   'P 1'
#
loop_
_entity.id
_entity.type
_entity.pdbx_description
1 polymer ?
#
loop_
_entity_poly.entity_id
_entity_poly.type
_entity_poly.pdbx_seq_one_letter_code
_entity_poly.pdbx_strand_id
1 'polypeptide(L)'
;REGDSVVYDHLDGFFKSLPDDCIVVPDIGGNLVWTMQCAVLKDGQKLFTNFSNASMGCALPIAIGAAIGTGKKVCCIAGDGGFQMNIQELITVKKYDLPIEIIILNNSGYGIIKQFQDSYFNSKYVATSKSDVFGDEIDFVKIAEAYGVKTLQDIPIPETQKIYPKLEFGNSLENMTPYIDFEKDMIVPVPPKKKLGWN
;
A
#
# COMPACT_ATOMS: atom_id res chain seq x y z
N ARG A 1 -3.69 3.41 -21.29
CA ARG A 1 -3.47 4.23 -20.06
C ARG A 1 -4.19 5.59 -20.10
N GLU A 2 -5.00 5.89 -21.11
CA GLU A 2 -5.80 7.11 -21.12
C GLU A 2 -6.94 6.99 -20.10
N GLY A 3 -6.90 7.80 -19.04
CA GLY A 3 -7.91 7.88 -17.97
C GLY A 3 -7.50 7.37 -16.60
N ASP A 4 -6.41 6.61 -16.48
CA ASP A 4 -5.97 6.00 -15.20
C ASP A 4 -4.65 6.61 -14.66
N SER A 5 -4.31 7.85 -15.06
CA SER A 5 -2.98 8.41 -14.78
C SER A 5 -2.78 8.87 -13.33
N VAL A 6 -3.84 9.26 -12.64
CA VAL A 6 -3.72 9.99 -11.36
C VAL A 6 -2.90 9.24 -10.32
N VAL A 7 -3.22 7.97 -10.05
CA VAL A 7 -2.49 7.18 -9.04
C VAL A 7 -1.05 6.88 -9.47
N TYR A 8 -0.85 6.55 -10.76
CA TYR A 8 0.48 6.25 -11.28
C TYR A 8 1.38 7.48 -11.33
N ASP A 9 0.87 8.63 -11.78
CA ASP A 9 1.62 9.90 -11.79
C ASP A 9 2.01 10.33 -10.38
N HIS A 10 1.11 10.14 -9.41
CA HIS A 10 1.38 10.42 -8.00
C HIS A 10 2.49 9.53 -7.45
N LEU A 11 2.38 8.21 -7.65
CA LEU A 11 3.36 7.24 -7.18
C LEU A 11 4.71 7.39 -7.88
N ASP A 12 4.74 7.65 -9.17
CA ASP A 12 5.98 7.93 -9.91
C ASP A 12 6.70 9.17 -9.36
N GLY A 13 5.96 10.25 -9.10
CA GLY A 13 6.48 11.46 -8.46
C GLY A 13 7.01 11.18 -7.06
N PHE A 14 6.26 10.41 -6.29
CA PHE A 14 6.62 10.00 -4.94
C PHE A 14 7.93 9.20 -4.92
N PHE A 15 8.07 8.13 -5.71
CA PHE A 15 9.29 7.32 -5.75
C PHE A 15 10.52 8.12 -6.17
N LYS A 16 10.38 9.08 -7.09
CA LYS A 16 11.47 9.98 -7.48
C LYS A 16 11.93 10.88 -6.34
N SER A 17 11.01 11.30 -5.47
CA SER A 17 11.27 12.22 -4.35
C SER A 17 11.79 11.53 -3.09
N LEU A 18 11.72 10.21 -3.00
CA LEU A 18 12.11 9.47 -1.81
C LEU A 18 13.60 9.65 -1.47
N PRO A 19 13.94 9.81 -0.18
CA PRO A 19 15.33 9.74 0.30
C PRO A 19 16.01 8.41 -0.07
N ASP A 20 17.33 8.46 -0.21
CA ASP A 20 18.11 7.31 -0.70
C ASP A 20 18.13 6.10 0.26
N ASP A 21 17.76 6.27 1.51
CA ASP A 21 17.79 5.21 2.53
C ASP A 21 16.45 4.93 3.20
N CYS A 22 15.34 5.41 2.63
CA CYS A 22 14.02 5.22 3.22
C CYS A 22 13.49 3.78 3.03
N ILE A 23 12.53 3.43 3.87
CA ILE A 23 11.82 2.16 3.81
C ILE A 23 10.39 2.43 3.35
N VAL A 24 9.91 1.71 2.35
CA VAL A 24 8.54 1.81 1.85
C VAL A 24 7.74 0.59 2.31
N VAL A 25 6.59 0.82 2.90
CA VAL A 25 5.72 -0.23 3.42
C VAL A 25 4.31 -0.03 2.86
N PRO A 26 3.98 -0.69 1.75
CA PRO A 26 2.62 -0.68 1.23
C PRO A 26 1.72 -1.64 2.01
N ASP A 27 0.46 -1.26 2.15
CA ASP A 27 -0.60 -2.12 2.66
C ASP A 27 -1.14 -3.04 1.57
N ILE A 28 -2.06 -3.91 1.91
CA ILE A 28 -2.71 -4.85 0.99
C ILE A 28 -3.93 -4.20 0.34
N GLY A 29 -4.07 -4.39 -0.95
CA GLY A 29 -5.17 -3.84 -1.73
C GLY A 29 -4.69 -3.25 -3.06
N GLY A 30 -5.49 -2.40 -3.68
CA GLY A 30 -5.10 -1.67 -4.90
C GLY A 30 -3.83 -0.87 -4.72
N ASN A 31 -3.65 -0.28 -3.54
CA ASN A 31 -2.43 0.44 -3.17
C ASN A 31 -1.15 -0.41 -3.34
N LEU A 32 -1.18 -1.70 -2.97
CA LEU A 32 -0.03 -2.58 -3.16
C LEU A 32 0.31 -2.74 -4.63
N VAL A 33 -0.68 -3.07 -5.45
CA VAL A 33 -0.46 -3.36 -6.87
C VAL A 33 0.06 -2.11 -7.59
N TRP A 34 -0.55 -0.96 -7.38
CA TRP A 34 -0.10 0.30 -7.98
C TRP A 34 1.31 0.68 -7.49
N THR A 35 1.57 0.53 -6.18
CA THR A 35 2.90 0.77 -5.62
C THR A 35 3.95 -0.13 -6.25
N MET A 36 3.70 -1.43 -6.36
CA MET A 36 4.64 -2.38 -6.97
C MET A 36 4.88 -2.11 -8.46
N GLN A 37 3.88 -1.61 -9.17
CA GLN A 37 3.99 -1.26 -10.59
C GLN A 37 4.79 0.03 -10.83
N CYS A 38 4.85 0.93 -9.84
CA CYS A 38 5.58 2.21 -9.92
C CYS A 38 6.94 2.16 -9.22
N ALA A 39 7.17 1.17 -8.34
CA ALA A 39 8.34 1.15 -7.48
C ALA A 39 9.64 1.01 -8.29
N VAL A 40 10.43 2.07 -8.30
CA VAL A 40 11.81 2.07 -8.76
C VAL A 40 12.68 2.45 -7.58
N LEU A 41 13.25 1.44 -6.92
CA LEU A 41 14.04 1.64 -5.72
C LEU A 41 15.48 2.04 -6.06
N LYS A 42 15.99 3.02 -5.31
CA LYS A 42 17.39 3.44 -5.33
C LYS A 42 18.21 2.56 -4.38
N ASP A 43 19.54 2.60 -4.54
CA ASP A 43 20.46 1.94 -3.60
C ASP A 43 20.17 2.39 -2.15
N GLY A 44 20.07 1.41 -1.25
CA GLY A 44 19.78 1.67 0.17
C GLY A 44 18.29 1.70 0.53
N GLN A 45 17.41 1.93 -0.43
CA GLN A 45 15.97 1.85 -0.20
C GLN A 45 15.50 0.41 -0.06
N LYS A 46 14.44 0.22 0.72
CA LYS A 46 13.80 -1.09 0.91
C LYS A 46 12.29 -0.96 0.76
N LEU A 47 11.69 -1.97 0.16
CA LEU A 47 10.24 -2.11 0.13
C LEU A 47 9.87 -3.50 0.64
N PHE A 48 8.95 -3.58 1.58
CA PHE A 48 8.42 -4.85 2.06
C PHE A 48 7.02 -4.71 2.64
N THR A 49 6.27 -5.78 2.58
CA THR A 49 4.93 -5.90 3.14
C THR A 49 4.63 -7.37 3.47
N ASN A 50 3.44 -7.64 3.98
CA ASN A 50 2.99 -9.00 4.31
C ASN A 50 2.39 -9.70 3.07
N PHE A 51 3.24 -10.09 2.12
CA PHE A 51 2.80 -10.78 0.90
C PHE A 51 2.12 -12.14 1.17
N SER A 52 2.60 -12.89 2.16
CA SER A 52 2.15 -14.27 2.38
C SER A 52 0.69 -14.37 2.83
N ASN A 53 0.32 -13.60 3.83
CA ASN A 53 -1.03 -13.63 4.39
C ASN A 53 -1.93 -12.54 3.83
N ALA A 54 -1.36 -11.56 3.14
CA ALA A 54 -2.05 -10.45 2.52
C ALA A 54 -3.07 -9.77 3.47
N SER A 55 -2.65 -9.49 4.71
CA SER A 55 -3.52 -8.91 5.75
C SER A 55 -3.67 -7.42 5.52
N MET A 56 -4.88 -6.95 5.25
CA MET A 56 -5.19 -5.53 5.21
C MET A 56 -4.92 -4.87 6.57
N GLY A 57 -4.49 -3.60 6.55
CA GLY A 57 -4.17 -2.83 7.75
C GLY A 57 -2.79 -3.10 8.33
N CYS A 58 -1.97 -3.94 7.70
CA CYS A 58 -0.65 -4.29 8.23
C CYS A 58 0.40 -3.19 8.05
N ALA A 59 0.22 -2.26 7.12
CA ALA A 59 1.27 -1.31 6.76
C ALA A 59 1.68 -0.39 7.90
N LEU A 60 0.74 0.22 8.61
CA LEU A 60 1.08 1.14 9.70
C LEU A 60 1.80 0.43 10.86
N PRO A 61 1.34 -0.72 11.38
CA PRO A 61 2.10 -1.50 12.37
C PRO A 61 3.50 -1.93 11.91
N ILE A 62 3.63 -2.36 10.64
CA ILE A 62 4.94 -2.71 10.07
C ILE A 62 5.85 -1.48 9.97
N ALA A 63 5.32 -0.33 9.52
CA ALA A 63 6.06 0.92 9.44
C ALA A 63 6.56 1.38 10.81
N ILE A 64 5.74 1.24 11.85
CA ILE A 64 6.13 1.51 13.24
C ILE A 64 7.30 0.61 13.65
N GLY A 65 7.19 -0.70 13.42
CA GLY A 65 8.26 -1.65 13.73
C GLY A 65 9.55 -1.34 12.98
N ALA A 66 9.45 -1.00 11.70
CA ALA A 66 10.59 -0.61 10.87
C ALA A 66 11.26 0.68 11.36
N ALA A 67 10.48 1.70 11.69
CA ALA A 67 10.99 2.97 12.19
C ALA A 67 11.71 2.80 13.54
N ILE A 68 11.12 2.05 14.49
CA ILE A 68 11.71 1.76 15.79
C ILE A 68 13.00 0.93 15.64
N GLY A 69 12.97 -0.10 14.79
CA GLY A 69 14.10 -1.02 14.64
C GLY A 69 15.29 -0.44 13.88
N THR A 70 15.07 0.57 13.02
CA THR A 70 16.13 1.10 12.16
C THR A 70 16.46 2.57 12.39
N GLY A 71 15.56 3.34 12.98
CA GLY A 71 15.67 4.80 13.10
C GLY A 71 15.55 5.54 11.75
N LYS A 72 15.25 4.82 10.66
CA LYS A 72 15.16 5.39 9.32
C LYS A 72 13.79 5.99 9.04
N LYS A 73 13.73 6.89 8.05
CA LYS A 73 12.45 7.36 7.51
C LYS A 73 11.70 6.19 6.88
N VAL A 74 10.43 6.06 7.21
CA VAL A 74 9.54 5.05 6.67
C VAL A 74 8.36 5.72 5.97
N CYS A 75 8.02 5.25 4.79
CA CYS A 75 6.85 5.67 4.05
C CYS A 75 5.82 4.56 4.07
N CYS A 76 4.70 4.80 4.77
CA CYS A 76 3.55 3.90 4.85
C CYS A 76 2.56 4.28 3.76
N ILE A 77 2.28 3.38 2.82
CA ILE A 77 1.29 3.59 1.76
C ILE A 77 0.11 2.65 2.03
N ALA A 78 -1.06 3.20 2.27
CA ALA A 78 -2.25 2.42 2.59
C ALA A 78 -3.44 2.83 1.72
N GLY A 79 -4.43 1.96 1.57
CA GLY A 79 -5.76 2.36 1.15
C GLY A 79 -6.56 2.86 2.36
N ASP A 80 -7.61 3.61 2.10
CA ASP A 80 -8.55 4.09 3.11
C ASP A 80 -9.10 2.98 4.00
N GLY A 81 -9.57 1.88 3.41
CA GLY A 81 -10.08 0.73 4.16
C GLY A 81 -9.03 0.00 4.98
N GLY A 82 -7.81 -0.17 4.46
CA GLY A 82 -6.70 -0.78 5.19
C GLY A 82 -6.24 0.09 6.35
N PHE A 83 -6.08 1.38 6.12
CA PHE A 83 -5.64 2.33 7.15
C PHE A 83 -6.63 2.39 8.32
N GLN A 84 -7.93 2.32 8.04
CA GLN A 84 -8.98 2.33 9.06
C GLN A 84 -8.87 1.19 10.06
N MET A 85 -8.28 0.04 9.67
CA MET A 85 -8.18 -1.14 10.53
C MET A 85 -7.22 -0.96 11.71
N ASN A 86 -6.22 -0.08 11.57
CA ASN A 86 -5.21 0.17 12.62
C ASN A 86 -4.95 1.67 12.84
N ILE A 87 -5.94 2.52 12.56
CA ILE A 87 -5.84 3.97 12.68
C ILE A 87 -5.45 4.44 14.09
N GLN A 88 -5.82 3.68 15.14
CA GLN A 88 -5.46 3.95 16.53
C GLN A 88 -3.95 3.94 16.77
N GLU A 89 -3.16 3.30 15.91
CA GLU A 89 -1.70 3.27 16.00
C GLU A 89 -1.04 4.62 15.70
N LEU A 90 -1.79 5.60 15.23
CA LEU A 90 -1.33 6.99 15.15
C LEU A 90 -0.85 7.51 16.51
N ILE A 91 -1.42 7.02 17.63
CA ILE A 91 -0.94 7.37 18.97
C ILE A 91 0.50 6.88 19.20
N THR A 92 0.85 5.71 18.68
CA THR A 92 2.20 5.14 18.78
C THR A 92 3.18 5.96 17.95
N VAL A 93 2.81 6.34 16.73
CA VAL A 93 3.62 7.21 15.87
C VAL A 93 3.93 8.53 16.59
N LYS A 94 2.89 9.15 17.17
CA LYS A 94 3.03 10.41 17.89
C LYS A 94 3.84 10.27 19.18
N LYS A 95 3.56 9.23 19.98
CA LYS A 95 4.20 9.01 21.29
C LYS A 95 5.72 8.87 21.17
N TYR A 96 6.18 8.20 20.14
CA TYR A 96 7.60 7.92 19.93
C TYR A 96 8.26 8.85 18.89
N ASP A 97 7.52 9.86 18.40
CA ASP A 97 7.97 10.80 17.37
C ASP A 97 8.63 10.10 16.17
N LEU A 98 7.94 9.06 15.68
CA LEU A 98 8.50 8.20 14.65
C LEU A 98 8.59 8.91 13.29
N PRO A 99 9.69 8.74 12.54
CA PRO A 99 9.89 9.36 11.24
C PRO A 99 9.08 8.65 10.15
N ILE A 100 7.76 8.59 10.32
CA ILE A 100 6.83 7.93 9.40
C ILE A 100 6.07 8.99 8.60
N GLU A 101 6.12 8.87 7.28
CA GLU A 101 5.23 9.57 6.35
C GLU A 101 4.13 8.61 5.92
N ILE A 102 2.88 9.05 6.02
CA ILE A 102 1.71 8.22 5.71
C ILE A 102 1.04 8.77 4.47
N ILE A 103 0.81 7.90 3.49
CA ILE A 103 0.10 8.22 2.25
C ILE A 103 -1.11 7.30 2.17
N ILE A 104 -2.30 7.90 2.09
CA ILE A 104 -3.54 7.18 1.87
C ILE A 104 -3.95 7.35 0.42
N LEU A 105 -4.07 6.26 -0.30
CA LEU A 105 -4.69 6.20 -1.63
C LEU A 105 -6.18 5.93 -1.43
N ASN A 106 -6.94 7.02 -1.40
CA ASN A 106 -8.33 7.02 -0.94
C ASN A 106 -9.30 6.94 -2.12
N ASN A 107 -9.90 5.77 -2.33
CA ASN A 107 -10.97 5.56 -3.30
C ASN A 107 -12.36 5.41 -2.66
N SER A 108 -12.45 5.69 -1.37
CA SER A 108 -13.68 5.63 -0.56
C SER A 108 -14.35 4.24 -0.55
N GLY A 109 -13.56 3.16 -0.60
CA GLY A 109 -14.14 1.81 -0.58
C GLY A 109 -13.13 0.68 -0.79
N TYR A 110 -13.64 -0.53 -0.91
CA TYR A 110 -12.82 -1.73 -1.12
C TYR A 110 -12.64 -2.02 -2.62
N GLY A 111 -11.76 -1.25 -3.29
CA GLY A 111 -11.62 -1.21 -4.74
C GLY A 111 -11.32 -2.55 -5.40
N ILE A 112 -10.43 -3.40 -4.85
CA ILE A 112 -10.15 -4.74 -5.39
C ILE A 112 -11.41 -5.62 -5.35
N ILE A 113 -12.11 -5.63 -4.22
CA ILE A 113 -13.31 -6.46 -4.08
C ILE A 113 -14.40 -5.97 -5.04
N LYS A 114 -14.56 -4.65 -5.17
CA LYS A 114 -15.48 -4.06 -6.14
C LYS A 114 -15.13 -4.46 -7.58
N GLN A 115 -13.84 -4.42 -7.94
CA GLN A 115 -13.39 -4.87 -9.27
C GLN A 115 -13.66 -6.36 -9.51
N PHE A 116 -13.57 -7.20 -8.48
CA PHE A 116 -13.96 -8.60 -8.52
C PHE A 116 -15.47 -8.77 -8.75
N GLN A 117 -16.27 -7.99 -8.04
CA GLN A 117 -17.72 -7.98 -8.20
C GLN A 117 -18.14 -7.54 -9.61
N ASP A 118 -17.44 -6.58 -10.19
CA ASP A 118 -17.61 -6.20 -11.60
C ASP A 118 -17.31 -7.36 -12.55
N SER A 119 -16.23 -8.06 -12.30
CA SER A 119 -15.72 -9.08 -13.23
C SER A 119 -16.50 -10.37 -13.19
N TYR A 120 -17.02 -10.78 -12.02
CA TYR A 120 -17.56 -12.13 -11.80
C TYR A 120 -18.97 -12.17 -11.24
N PHE A 121 -19.50 -11.04 -10.76
CA PHE A 121 -20.79 -10.97 -10.09
C PHE A 121 -21.76 -9.95 -10.71
N ASN A 122 -21.56 -9.65 -12.02
CA ASN A 122 -22.42 -8.72 -12.79
C ASN A 122 -22.58 -7.36 -12.09
N SER A 123 -21.49 -6.83 -11.52
CA SER A 123 -21.48 -5.56 -10.79
C SER A 123 -22.48 -5.51 -9.61
N LYS A 124 -22.78 -6.65 -9.03
CA LYS A 124 -23.60 -6.72 -7.81
C LYS A 124 -22.72 -6.38 -6.61
N TYR A 125 -22.70 -5.10 -6.24
CA TYR A 125 -21.91 -4.62 -5.11
C TYR A 125 -22.57 -4.97 -3.78
N VAL A 126 -21.77 -5.45 -2.84
CA VAL A 126 -22.18 -5.72 -1.46
C VAL A 126 -21.04 -5.26 -0.55
N ALA A 127 -21.32 -4.28 0.29
CA ALA A 127 -20.39 -3.74 1.28
C ALA A 127 -19.03 -3.29 0.71
N THR A 128 -19.00 -2.72 -0.49
CA THR A 128 -17.75 -2.32 -1.18
C THR A 128 -17.75 -0.91 -1.72
N SER A 129 -18.92 -0.31 -1.90
CA SER A 129 -19.09 1.05 -2.38
C SER A 129 -18.91 2.06 -1.24
N LYS A 130 -18.65 3.32 -1.60
CA LYS A 130 -18.53 4.45 -0.67
C LYS A 130 -19.68 4.51 0.33
N SER A 131 -20.92 4.43 -0.15
CA SER A 131 -22.12 4.48 0.69
C SER A 131 -22.23 3.31 1.67
N ASP A 132 -21.68 2.14 1.32
CA ASP A 132 -21.80 0.94 2.13
C ASP A 132 -20.71 0.80 3.19
N VAL A 133 -19.52 1.37 2.92
CA VAL A 133 -18.33 1.17 3.76
C VAL A 133 -18.13 2.33 4.75
N PHE A 134 -18.13 3.56 4.25
CA PHE A 134 -17.75 4.72 5.04
C PHE A 134 -18.90 5.73 5.23
N GLY A 135 -20.01 5.58 4.49
CA GLY A 135 -21.10 6.54 4.49
C GLY A 135 -20.65 7.89 3.93
N ASP A 136 -20.48 8.87 4.81
CA ASP A 136 -19.91 10.17 4.46
C ASP A 136 -18.38 10.09 4.36
N GLU A 137 -17.75 11.11 3.74
CA GLU A 137 -16.30 11.18 3.60
C GLU A 137 -15.60 11.25 4.95
N ILE A 138 -14.64 10.35 5.16
CA ILE A 138 -13.73 10.40 6.29
C ILE A 138 -12.56 11.31 5.92
N ASP A 139 -12.32 12.32 6.75
CA ASP A 139 -11.16 13.20 6.65
C ASP A 139 -10.00 12.64 7.47
N PHE A 140 -9.16 11.81 6.82
CA PHE A 140 -8.03 11.17 7.48
C PHE A 140 -6.97 12.18 7.94
N VAL A 141 -6.86 13.34 7.26
CA VAL A 141 -5.93 14.40 7.66
C VAL A 141 -6.35 14.96 9.00
N LYS A 142 -7.62 15.32 9.18
CA LYS A 142 -8.13 15.80 10.48
C LYS A 142 -7.99 14.77 11.60
N ILE A 143 -8.20 13.49 11.28
CA ILE A 143 -8.00 12.43 12.28
C ILE A 143 -6.53 12.38 12.69
N ALA A 144 -5.59 12.38 11.74
CA ALA A 144 -4.17 12.39 12.05
C ALA A 144 -3.76 13.63 12.87
N GLU A 145 -4.27 14.80 12.52
CA GLU A 145 -4.04 16.03 13.27
C GLU A 145 -4.59 15.94 14.70
N ALA A 146 -5.75 15.32 14.90
CA ALA A 146 -6.31 15.09 16.24
C ALA A 146 -5.42 14.19 17.10
N TYR A 147 -4.69 13.23 16.49
CA TYR A 147 -3.63 12.45 17.15
C TYR A 147 -2.31 13.23 17.29
N GLY A 148 -2.18 14.40 16.66
CA GLY A 148 -0.96 15.20 16.64
C GLY A 148 0.07 14.71 15.60
N VAL A 149 -0.34 13.92 14.62
CA VAL A 149 0.47 13.47 13.47
C VAL A 149 0.20 14.41 12.29
N LYS A 150 1.28 14.98 11.73
CA LYS A 150 1.20 15.98 10.64
C LYS A 150 1.77 15.45 9.30
N THR A 151 2.22 14.21 9.29
CA THR A 151 2.90 13.59 8.14
C THR A 151 1.98 12.68 7.34
N LEU A 152 0.66 12.92 7.38
CA LEU A 152 -0.32 12.18 6.60
C LEU A 152 -0.79 12.99 5.39
N GLN A 153 -0.79 12.35 4.24
CA GLN A 153 -1.34 12.84 2.98
C GLN A 153 -2.51 11.93 2.56
N ASP A 154 -3.64 12.51 2.28
CA ASP A 154 -4.82 11.81 1.74
C ASP A 154 -4.95 12.15 0.25
N ILE A 155 -4.76 11.15 -0.60
CA ILE A 155 -4.75 11.27 -2.05
C ILE A 155 -6.06 10.69 -2.59
N PRO A 156 -6.99 11.52 -3.05
CA PRO A 156 -8.24 11.03 -3.62
C PRO A 156 -7.98 10.29 -4.93
N ILE A 157 -8.40 9.04 -4.97
CA ILE A 157 -8.35 8.18 -6.14
C ILE A 157 -9.78 7.96 -6.65
N PRO A 158 -10.04 8.03 -7.96
CA PRO A 158 -11.36 7.74 -8.49
C PRO A 158 -11.84 6.35 -8.05
N GLU A 159 -13.10 6.26 -7.61
CA GLU A 159 -13.71 4.96 -7.20
C GLU A 159 -13.69 3.94 -8.34
N THR A 160 -13.62 4.42 -9.59
CA THR A 160 -13.52 3.61 -10.80
C THR A 160 -12.10 3.17 -11.14
N GLN A 161 -11.09 3.64 -10.39
CA GLN A 161 -9.70 3.26 -10.62
C GLN A 161 -9.53 1.75 -10.47
N LYS A 162 -9.00 1.12 -11.52
CA LYS A 162 -8.81 -0.32 -11.58
C LYS A 162 -7.35 -0.71 -11.50
N ILE A 163 -7.14 -1.97 -11.11
CA ILE A 163 -5.86 -2.63 -11.22
C ILE A 163 -5.76 -3.28 -12.60
N TYR A 164 -4.63 -3.13 -13.26
CA TYR A 164 -4.31 -3.78 -14.52
C TYR A 164 -3.00 -4.60 -14.38
N PRO A 165 -2.91 -5.78 -14.98
CA PRO A 165 -3.95 -6.44 -15.79
C PRO A 165 -5.18 -6.80 -14.97
N LYS A 166 -6.26 -7.16 -15.68
CA LYS A 166 -7.52 -7.55 -15.05
C LYS A 166 -7.28 -8.68 -14.07
N LEU A 167 -7.89 -8.56 -12.87
CA LEU A 167 -7.86 -9.65 -11.89
C LEU A 167 -8.54 -10.88 -12.46
N GLU A 168 -7.84 -12.02 -12.46
CA GLU A 168 -8.37 -13.31 -12.89
C GLU A 168 -8.58 -14.23 -11.70
N PHE A 169 -9.70 -14.96 -11.70
CA PHE A 169 -10.00 -15.87 -10.62
C PHE A 169 -8.99 -17.01 -10.55
N GLY A 170 -8.40 -17.23 -9.37
CA GLY A 170 -7.39 -18.26 -9.16
C GLY A 170 -5.95 -17.83 -9.40
N ASN A 171 -5.70 -16.62 -9.89
CA ASN A 171 -4.35 -16.08 -9.97
C ASN A 171 -3.98 -15.32 -8.69
N SER A 172 -2.73 -15.48 -8.25
CA SER A 172 -2.18 -14.64 -7.17
C SER A 172 -1.93 -13.23 -7.68
N LEU A 173 -1.89 -12.25 -6.76
CA LEU A 173 -1.54 -10.85 -7.09
C LEU A 173 -0.16 -10.75 -7.76
N GLU A 174 0.76 -11.66 -7.46
CA GLU A 174 2.09 -11.74 -8.04
C GLU A 174 2.07 -12.07 -9.54
N ASN A 175 1.09 -12.87 -9.98
CA ASN A 175 0.91 -13.23 -11.38
C ASN A 175 0.13 -12.19 -12.19
N MET A 176 -0.35 -11.12 -11.54
CA MET A 176 -1.16 -10.08 -12.19
C MET A 176 -0.36 -8.87 -12.63
N THR A 177 0.94 -8.87 -12.46
CA THR A 177 1.83 -7.81 -12.94
C THR A 177 2.26 -8.10 -14.37
N PRO A 178 1.80 -7.33 -15.38
CA PRO A 178 1.92 -7.72 -16.79
C PRO A 178 3.33 -7.62 -17.39
N TYR A 179 4.32 -7.13 -16.65
CA TYR A 179 5.61 -6.76 -17.24
C TYR A 179 6.82 -7.05 -16.37
N ILE A 180 6.67 -7.74 -15.26
CA ILE A 180 7.81 -8.17 -14.46
C ILE A 180 7.86 -9.69 -14.53
N ASP A 181 8.74 -10.23 -15.32
CA ASP A 181 9.18 -11.61 -15.18
C ASP A 181 9.98 -11.65 -13.87
N PHE A 182 9.31 -12.01 -12.77
CA PHE A 182 9.93 -12.05 -11.44
C PHE A 182 11.21 -12.89 -11.41
N GLU A 183 11.35 -13.87 -12.30
CA GLU A 183 12.57 -14.67 -12.41
C GLU A 183 13.69 -13.94 -13.18
N LYS A 184 13.34 -13.04 -14.11
CA LYS A 184 14.31 -12.35 -14.96
C LYS A 184 14.58 -10.91 -14.55
N ASP A 185 13.56 -10.19 -14.07
CA ASP A 185 13.64 -8.74 -13.90
C ASP A 185 13.80 -8.31 -12.44
N MET A 186 13.43 -9.15 -11.48
CA MET A 186 13.80 -8.96 -10.08
C MET A 186 15.07 -9.77 -9.79
N ILE A 187 16.23 -9.25 -10.16
CA ILE A 187 17.50 -9.66 -9.57
C ILE A 187 17.54 -9.12 -8.14
N VAL A 188 16.77 -9.71 -7.24
CA VAL A 188 17.14 -9.69 -5.84
C VAL A 188 18.28 -10.71 -5.73
N PRO A 189 19.51 -10.31 -5.35
CA PRO A 189 20.54 -11.27 -5.04
C PRO A 189 19.99 -12.12 -3.88
N VAL A 190 19.54 -13.33 -4.18
CA VAL A 190 19.23 -14.29 -3.12
C VAL A 190 20.53 -14.51 -2.39
N PRO A 191 20.65 -14.09 -1.12
CA PRO A 191 21.86 -14.34 -0.38
C PRO A 191 22.10 -15.84 -0.38
N PRO A 192 23.36 -16.30 -0.58
CA PRO A 192 23.66 -17.71 -0.63
C PRO A 192 23.06 -18.37 0.60
N LYS A 193 22.28 -19.44 0.40
CA LYS A 193 21.64 -20.21 1.48
C LYS A 193 22.74 -20.60 2.47
N LYS A 194 22.88 -19.82 3.54
CA LYS A 194 23.62 -20.29 4.71
C LYS A 194 22.89 -21.55 5.16
N LYS A 195 23.55 -22.70 5.07
CA LYS A 195 23.09 -23.91 5.73
C LYS A 195 22.95 -23.57 7.21
N LEU A 196 21.71 -23.34 7.66
CA LEU A 196 21.40 -23.32 9.08
C LEU A 196 21.58 -24.77 9.51
N GLY A 197 22.72 -25.06 10.16
CA GLY A 197 22.97 -26.33 10.80
C GLY A 197 22.05 -26.43 12.00
N TRP A 198 20.98 -27.15 11.84
CA TRP A 198 20.22 -27.73 12.94
C TRP A 198 20.70 -29.18 13.05
N ASN A 199 21.50 -29.46 14.06
CA ASN A 199 21.69 -30.81 14.57
C ASN A 199 20.52 -31.17 15.46
#